data_58e494b4c82756debf13c1ca10b791fc
#
_entry.id   58e494b4c82756debf13c1ca10b791fc
#
_cell.length_a   1.000
_cell.length_b   1.000
_cell.length_c   1.000
_cell.angle_alpha   90.00
_cell.angle_beta   90.00
_cell.angle_gamma   90.00
#
_symmetry.space_group_name_H-M   'P 1'
#
loop_
_entity.id
_entity.type
_entity.pdbx_description
1 polymer ?
#
loop_
_entity_poly.entity_id
_entity_poly.type
_entity_poly.pdbx_seq_one_letter_code
_entity_poly.pdbx_strand_id
1 'polypeptide(L)'
;VTDRIVPVMAVIYVLTVIALTVGNIDRIPLFFSSVFTQAFAPDAVFGGAFGLALSQGIKRGLMSNEAGQGTITMPAAAAEVSHPCEQGCVQALGVFLDTIVICTLTGFVVIMGSMWLTADANAWFELGKLDKFLASCGALTGGNDMLYSVVTLLVSVCFGLFAFTCLLGFMSFTEMCANRISSKASFINAIRVLCLIVISFGVITNI
;
A
#
# COMPACT_ATOMS: atom_id res chain seq x y z
N VAL A 1 14.16 12.98 9.49
CA VAL A 1 14.50 12.19 8.29
C VAL A 1 13.21 11.81 7.57
N THR A 2 12.25 11.20 8.24
CA THR A 2 10.97 10.74 7.67
C THR A 2 10.16 11.86 7.02
N ASP A 3 10.12 13.05 7.63
CA ASP A 3 9.33 14.20 7.17
C ASP A 3 9.67 14.68 5.74
N ARG A 4 10.89 14.42 5.29
CA ARG A 4 11.33 14.80 3.93
C ARG A 4 11.41 13.62 2.98
N ILE A 5 11.82 12.46 3.46
CA ILE A 5 12.00 11.27 2.62
C ILE A 5 10.65 10.74 2.14
N VAL A 6 9.66 10.64 3.04
CA VAL A 6 8.33 10.07 2.69
C VAL A 6 7.61 10.87 1.61
N PRO A 7 7.47 12.21 1.70
CA PRO A 7 6.81 12.96 0.64
C PRO A 7 7.54 12.87 -0.72
N VAL A 8 8.87 12.95 -0.72
CA VAL A 8 9.65 12.83 -1.96
C VAL A 8 9.47 11.47 -2.60
N MET A 9 9.57 10.41 -1.82
CA MET A 9 9.35 9.04 -2.26
C MET A 9 7.93 8.84 -2.81
N ALA A 10 6.90 9.34 -2.10
CA ALA A 10 5.52 9.25 -2.55
C ALA A 10 5.29 9.97 -3.88
N VAL A 11 5.88 11.16 -4.05
CA VAL A 11 5.82 11.90 -5.32
C VAL A 11 6.51 11.12 -6.45
N ILE A 12 7.69 10.58 -6.22
CA ILE A 12 8.41 9.77 -7.22
C ILE A 12 7.57 8.55 -7.61
N TYR A 13 7.01 7.84 -6.64
CA TYR A 13 6.14 6.69 -6.90
C TYR A 13 4.93 7.08 -7.74
N VAL A 14 4.19 8.10 -7.32
CA VAL A 14 2.99 8.58 -8.03
C VAL A 14 3.32 9.02 -9.44
N LEU A 15 4.40 9.78 -9.64
CA LEU A 15 4.84 10.21 -10.98
C LEU A 15 5.23 9.02 -11.87
N THR A 16 5.92 8.02 -11.31
CA THR A 16 6.28 6.80 -12.05
C THR A 16 5.03 6.04 -12.50
N VAL A 17 4.05 5.86 -11.61
CA VAL A 17 2.81 5.16 -11.92
C VAL A 17 1.95 5.94 -12.91
N ILE A 18 1.86 7.27 -12.77
CA ILE A 18 1.16 8.13 -13.75
C ILE A 18 1.84 8.03 -15.12
N ALA A 19 3.16 8.09 -15.19
CA ALA A 19 3.89 7.97 -16.45
C ALA A 19 3.61 6.63 -17.15
N LEU A 20 3.60 5.52 -16.40
CA LEU A 20 3.22 4.20 -16.92
C LEU A 20 1.77 4.16 -17.41
N THR A 21 0.84 4.75 -16.65
CA THR A 21 -0.59 4.78 -16.99
C THR A 21 -0.83 5.63 -18.25
N VAL A 22 -0.23 6.81 -18.34
CA VAL A 22 -0.34 7.70 -19.52
C VAL A 22 0.31 7.06 -20.74
N GLY A 23 1.46 6.40 -20.60
CA GLY A 23 2.12 5.67 -21.69
C GLY A 23 1.29 4.51 -22.24
N ASN A 24 0.31 4.02 -21.49
CA ASN A 24 -0.56 2.91 -21.88
C ASN A 24 -2.04 3.29 -21.81
N ILE A 25 -2.38 4.51 -22.20
CA ILE A 25 -3.76 5.05 -22.12
C ILE A 25 -4.77 4.19 -22.89
N ASP A 26 -4.34 3.52 -23.95
CA ASP A 26 -5.15 2.63 -24.77
C ASP A 26 -5.68 1.42 -23.98
N ARG A 27 -5.05 1.07 -22.85
CA ARG A 27 -5.46 -0.04 -21.98
C ARG A 27 -6.44 0.38 -20.88
N ILE A 28 -6.73 1.66 -20.72
CA ILE A 28 -7.71 2.14 -19.74
C ILE A 28 -9.11 1.54 -19.94
N PRO A 29 -9.65 1.44 -21.18
CA PRO A 29 -10.93 0.78 -21.40
C PRO A 29 -10.92 -0.69 -20.97
N LEU A 30 -9.81 -1.39 -21.12
CA LEU A 30 -9.62 -2.76 -20.65
C LEU A 30 -9.75 -2.86 -19.12
N PHE A 31 -9.17 -1.89 -18.40
CA PHE A 31 -9.31 -1.83 -16.94
C PHE A 31 -10.77 -1.77 -16.52
N PHE A 32 -11.52 -0.79 -17.02
CA PHE A 32 -12.93 -0.63 -16.66
C PHE A 32 -13.78 -1.83 -17.11
N SER A 33 -13.58 -2.32 -18.32
CA SER A 33 -14.28 -3.51 -18.82
C SER A 33 -14.00 -4.72 -17.91
N SER A 34 -12.74 -5.00 -17.59
CA SER A 34 -12.37 -6.13 -16.74
C SER A 34 -12.98 -6.03 -15.34
N VAL A 35 -12.92 -4.84 -14.72
CA VAL A 35 -13.46 -4.63 -13.37
C VAL A 35 -14.97 -4.82 -13.36
N PHE A 36 -15.70 -4.11 -14.25
CA PHE A 36 -17.17 -4.14 -14.24
C PHE A 36 -17.73 -5.47 -14.74
N THR A 37 -17.17 -6.04 -15.81
CA THR A 37 -17.66 -7.31 -16.35
C THR A 37 -17.45 -8.45 -15.35
N GLN A 38 -16.28 -8.50 -14.72
CA GLN A 38 -15.97 -9.56 -13.76
C GLN A 38 -16.66 -9.38 -12.40
N ALA A 39 -16.86 -8.13 -11.96
CA ALA A 39 -17.59 -7.86 -10.71
C ALA A 39 -19.06 -8.32 -10.77
N PHE A 40 -19.67 -8.26 -11.94
CA PHE A 40 -21.09 -8.61 -12.14
C PHE A 40 -21.29 -9.91 -12.92
N ALA A 41 -20.22 -10.68 -13.19
CA ALA A 41 -20.34 -11.97 -13.83
C ALA A 41 -21.16 -12.95 -12.95
N PRO A 42 -22.14 -13.70 -13.51
CA PRO A 42 -22.96 -14.63 -12.75
C PRO A 42 -22.14 -15.66 -11.98
N ASP A 43 -21.07 -16.17 -12.56
CA ASP A 43 -20.17 -17.14 -11.94
C ASP A 43 -19.41 -16.55 -10.74
N ALA A 44 -19.10 -15.26 -10.77
CA ALA A 44 -18.48 -14.55 -9.63
C ALA A 44 -19.51 -14.30 -8.52
N VAL A 45 -20.76 -13.99 -8.87
CA VAL A 45 -21.82 -13.69 -7.90
C VAL A 45 -22.29 -14.95 -7.17
N PHE A 46 -22.42 -16.08 -7.87
CA PHE A 46 -22.96 -17.33 -7.32
C PHE A 46 -21.87 -18.34 -6.91
N GLY A 47 -20.61 -18.11 -7.30
CA GLY A 47 -19.49 -18.96 -6.90
C GLY A 47 -18.89 -18.55 -5.56
N GLY A 48 -18.21 -19.46 -4.87
CA GLY A 48 -17.48 -19.19 -3.63
C GLY A 48 -16.40 -18.10 -3.77
N ALA A 49 -16.00 -17.77 -4.99
CA ALA A 49 -15.09 -16.69 -5.33
C ALA A 49 -15.64 -15.30 -4.97
N PHE A 50 -16.94 -15.07 -5.06
CA PHE A 50 -17.56 -13.79 -4.68
C PHE A 50 -17.34 -13.47 -3.19
N GLY A 51 -17.62 -14.43 -2.32
CA GLY A 51 -17.42 -14.25 -0.87
C GLY A 51 -15.96 -13.98 -0.54
N LEU A 52 -15.02 -14.65 -1.22
CA LEU A 52 -13.59 -14.42 -1.05
C LEU A 52 -13.17 -13.03 -1.57
N ALA A 53 -13.61 -12.64 -2.76
CA ALA A 53 -13.30 -11.33 -3.34
C ALA A 53 -13.86 -10.20 -2.48
N LEU A 54 -15.13 -10.30 -2.04
CA LEU A 54 -15.76 -9.34 -1.15
C LEU A 54 -15.02 -9.24 0.19
N SER A 55 -14.71 -10.37 0.80
CA SER A 55 -13.97 -10.41 2.07
C SER A 55 -12.57 -9.77 1.93
N GLN A 56 -11.83 -10.09 0.88
CA GLN A 56 -10.52 -9.51 0.62
C GLN A 56 -10.62 -8.01 0.27
N GLY A 57 -11.61 -7.61 -0.51
CA GLY A 57 -11.86 -6.21 -0.83
C GLY A 57 -12.16 -5.37 0.40
N ILE A 58 -13.05 -5.84 1.27
CA ILE A 58 -13.38 -5.18 2.54
C ILE A 58 -12.15 -5.10 3.45
N LYS A 59 -11.43 -6.21 3.65
CA LYS A 59 -10.21 -6.24 4.47
C LYS A 59 -9.17 -5.23 3.99
N ARG A 60 -8.94 -5.16 2.68
CA ARG A 60 -7.96 -4.24 2.08
C ARG A 60 -8.41 -2.79 2.15
N GLY A 61 -9.69 -2.52 1.87
CA GLY A 61 -10.25 -1.18 1.98
C GLY A 61 -10.18 -0.63 3.40
N LEU A 62 -10.53 -1.44 4.40
CA LEU A 62 -10.42 -1.04 5.81
C LEU A 62 -8.97 -0.83 6.24
N MET A 63 -8.05 -1.64 5.73
CA MET A 63 -6.62 -1.51 6.05
C MET A 63 -5.99 -0.25 5.44
N SER A 64 -6.32 0.09 4.20
CA SER A 64 -5.85 1.31 3.53
C SER A 64 -6.45 2.58 4.15
N ASN A 65 -7.73 2.54 4.50
CA ASN A 65 -8.44 3.67 5.09
C ASN A 65 -8.10 3.87 6.58
N GLU A 66 -7.54 2.85 7.24
CA GLU A 66 -7.28 2.81 8.68
C GLU A 66 -8.54 3.08 9.55
N ALA A 67 -9.72 2.93 8.97
CA ALA A 67 -10.99 3.21 9.62
C ALA A 67 -11.20 2.33 10.86
N GLY A 68 -11.26 2.96 12.02
CA GLY A 68 -11.49 2.28 13.30
C GLY A 68 -10.25 1.62 13.92
N GLN A 69 -9.08 1.65 13.27
CA GLN A 69 -7.84 1.09 13.83
C GLN A 69 -7.18 2.01 14.87
N GLY A 70 -7.45 3.32 14.81
CA GLY A 70 -6.91 4.31 15.76
C GLY A 70 -5.47 4.74 15.47
N THR A 71 -4.83 4.24 14.44
CA THR A 71 -3.45 4.58 14.07
C THR A 71 -3.32 6.03 13.63
N ILE A 72 -4.27 6.53 12.86
CA ILE A 72 -4.29 7.90 12.34
C ILE A 72 -4.48 8.96 13.45
N THR A 73 -5.11 8.60 14.55
CA THR A 73 -5.37 9.51 15.67
C THR A 73 -4.12 9.79 16.50
N MET A 74 -3.13 8.90 16.48
CA MET A 74 -1.89 9.06 17.25
C MET A 74 -1.03 10.22 16.72
N PRO A 75 -0.65 10.28 15.42
CA PRO A 75 0.04 11.43 14.89
C PRO A 75 -0.81 12.72 14.94
N ALA A 76 -2.13 12.60 14.79
CA ALA A 76 -3.04 13.74 14.93
C ALA A 76 -2.98 14.36 16.33
N ALA A 77 -2.88 13.55 17.37
CA ALA A 77 -2.77 14.02 18.75
C ALA A 77 -1.43 14.69 19.07
N ALA A 78 -0.38 14.41 18.28
CA ALA A 78 0.94 15.01 18.43
C ALA A 78 1.15 16.26 17.55
N ALA A 79 0.20 16.58 16.68
CA ALA A 79 0.31 17.72 15.76
C ALA A 79 0.04 19.05 16.51
N GLU A 80 0.88 20.03 16.25
CA GLU A 80 0.70 21.40 16.73
C GLU A 80 -0.18 22.18 15.73
N VAL A 81 -1.46 22.32 16.06
CA VAL A 81 -2.45 23.01 15.23
C VAL A 81 -3.23 24.01 16.07
N SER A 82 -3.74 25.07 15.43
CA SER A 82 -4.52 26.11 16.13
C SER A 82 -5.89 25.59 16.58
N HIS A 83 -6.49 24.69 15.79
CA HIS A 83 -7.78 24.09 16.10
C HIS A 83 -7.85 22.61 15.68
N PRO A 84 -8.46 21.73 16.48
CA PRO A 84 -8.57 20.29 16.16
C PRO A 84 -9.22 19.98 14.80
N CYS A 85 -10.14 20.82 14.33
CA CYS A 85 -10.77 20.66 13.02
C CYS A 85 -9.78 20.76 11.85
N GLU A 86 -8.74 21.58 11.97
CA GLU A 86 -7.69 21.69 10.92
C GLU A 86 -7.00 20.36 10.73
N GLN A 87 -6.62 19.73 11.84
CA GLN A 87 -5.99 18.41 11.79
C GLN A 87 -6.95 17.34 11.25
N GLY A 88 -8.23 17.40 11.61
CA GLY A 88 -9.26 16.52 11.05
C GLY A 88 -9.38 16.65 9.53
N CYS A 89 -9.36 17.86 8.98
CA CYS A 89 -9.38 18.09 7.54
C CYS A 89 -8.12 17.55 6.84
N VAL A 90 -6.95 17.76 7.43
CA VAL A 90 -5.69 17.23 6.89
C VAL A 90 -5.70 15.71 6.84
N GLN A 91 -6.18 15.05 7.90
CA GLN A 91 -6.29 13.60 7.95
C GLN A 91 -7.31 13.06 6.92
N ALA A 92 -8.46 13.71 6.79
CA ALA A 92 -9.46 13.33 5.78
C ALA A 92 -8.90 13.44 4.36
N LEU A 93 -8.14 14.50 4.06
CA LEU A 93 -7.47 14.68 2.77
C LEU A 93 -6.41 13.58 2.56
N GLY A 94 -5.62 13.24 3.57
CA GLY A 94 -4.62 12.17 3.52
C GLY A 94 -5.25 10.82 3.18
N VAL A 95 -6.33 10.44 3.86
CA VAL A 95 -7.09 9.21 3.59
C VAL A 95 -7.67 9.20 2.18
N PHE A 96 -8.20 10.32 1.71
CA PHE A 96 -8.72 10.45 0.35
C PHE A 96 -7.62 10.23 -0.69
N LEU A 97 -6.47 10.88 -0.54
CA LEU A 97 -5.34 10.75 -1.46
C LEU A 97 -4.79 9.31 -1.47
N ASP A 98 -4.64 8.68 -0.31
CA ASP A 98 -4.15 7.30 -0.24
C ASP A 98 -5.15 6.33 -0.88
N THR A 99 -6.40 6.37 -0.46
CA THR A 99 -7.40 5.38 -0.87
C THR A 99 -7.86 5.59 -2.32
N ILE A 100 -8.13 6.82 -2.72
CA ILE A 100 -8.67 7.09 -4.06
C ILE A 100 -7.57 7.25 -5.11
N VAL A 101 -6.49 7.99 -4.80
CA VAL A 101 -5.46 8.25 -5.81
C VAL A 101 -4.45 7.11 -5.87
N ILE A 102 -3.75 6.83 -4.77
CA ILE A 102 -2.63 5.88 -4.77
C ILE A 102 -3.11 4.45 -5.04
N CYS A 103 -4.15 4.00 -4.36
CA CYS A 103 -4.66 2.65 -4.53
C CYS A 103 -5.27 2.44 -5.94
N THR A 104 -5.95 3.43 -6.50
CA THR A 104 -6.50 3.34 -7.86
C THR A 104 -5.37 3.28 -8.90
N LEU A 105 -4.36 4.15 -8.79
CA LEU A 105 -3.20 4.13 -9.68
C LEU A 105 -2.45 2.78 -9.62
N THR A 106 -2.24 2.25 -8.43
CA THR A 106 -1.63 0.92 -8.25
C THR A 106 -2.49 -0.18 -8.89
N GLY A 107 -3.81 -0.10 -8.72
CA GLY A 107 -4.76 -1.01 -9.35
C GLY A 107 -4.73 -0.93 -10.88
N PHE A 108 -4.60 0.28 -11.46
CA PHE A 108 -4.43 0.45 -12.90
C PHE A 108 -3.20 -0.31 -13.41
N VAL A 109 -2.04 -0.13 -12.78
CA VAL A 109 -0.80 -0.81 -13.20
C VAL A 109 -0.98 -2.32 -13.19
N VAL A 110 -1.53 -2.90 -12.12
CA VAL A 110 -1.69 -4.35 -12.00
C VAL A 110 -2.66 -4.91 -13.03
N ILE A 111 -3.80 -4.25 -13.26
CA ILE A 111 -4.83 -4.74 -14.19
C ILE A 111 -4.43 -4.48 -15.64
N MET A 112 -3.90 -3.27 -15.96
CA MET A 112 -3.47 -2.93 -17.32
C MET A 112 -2.25 -3.73 -17.77
N GLY A 113 -1.39 -4.18 -16.85
CA GLY A 113 -0.28 -5.09 -17.13
C GLY A 113 -0.73 -6.43 -17.68
N SER A 114 -1.99 -6.82 -17.41
CA SER A 114 -2.66 -8.00 -17.97
C SER A 114 -1.89 -9.32 -17.80
N MET A 115 -0.93 -9.37 -16.89
CA MET A 115 -0.10 -10.57 -16.65
C MET A 115 -0.92 -11.78 -16.22
N TRP A 116 -2.07 -11.54 -15.57
CA TRP A 116 -3.01 -12.58 -15.16
C TRP A 116 -3.72 -13.27 -16.34
N LEU A 117 -3.72 -12.67 -17.55
CA LEU A 117 -4.25 -13.26 -18.78
C LEU A 117 -3.23 -14.11 -19.54
N THR A 118 -1.94 -13.80 -19.39
CA THR A 118 -0.87 -14.40 -20.20
C THR A 118 0.03 -15.36 -19.41
N ALA A 119 0.09 -15.22 -18.09
CA ALA A 119 0.83 -16.13 -17.23
C ALA A 119 -0.03 -17.39 -16.93
N ASP A 120 0.63 -18.52 -16.74
CA ASP A 120 -0.02 -19.68 -16.12
C ASP A 120 -0.64 -19.24 -14.80
N ALA A 121 -1.96 -19.43 -14.65
CA ALA A 121 -2.69 -18.93 -13.50
C ALA A 121 -2.07 -19.38 -12.18
N ASN A 122 -1.54 -20.61 -12.11
CA ASN A 122 -0.87 -21.13 -10.93
C ASN A 122 0.42 -20.35 -10.61
N ALA A 123 1.27 -20.09 -11.61
CA ALA A 123 2.50 -19.33 -11.42
C ALA A 123 2.21 -17.89 -10.97
N TRP A 124 1.16 -17.25 -11.49
CA TRP A 124 0.74 -15.92 -11.06
C TRP A 124 0.29 -15.89 -9.59
N PHE A 125 -0.44 -16.90 -9.13
CA PHE A 125 -0.90 -16.95 -7.75
C PHE A 125 0.22 -17.17 -6.74
N GLU A 126 1.28 -17.87 -7.12
CA GLU A 126 2.45 -18.13 -6.27
C GLU A 126 3.37 -16.92 -6.12
N LEU A 127 3.36 -15.96 -7.06
CA LEU A 127 4.18 -14.77 -6.98
C LEU A 127 3.86 -13.93 -5.73
N GLY A 128 4.89 -13.35 -5.14
CA GLY A 128 4.78 -12.36 -4.08
C GLY A 128 4.01 -11.11 -4.53
N LYS A 129 3.48 -10.34 -3.61
CA LYS A 129 2.69 -9.13 -3.94
C LYS A 129 3.51 -8.09 -4.69
N LEU A 130 4.77 -7.91 -4.28
CA LEU A 130 5.71 -7.00 -4.94
C LEU A 130 6.06 -7.51 -6.35
N ASP A 131 6.33 -8.81 -6.48
CA ASP A 131 6.69 -9.41 -7.76
C ASP A 131 5.56 -9.29 -8.78
N LYS A 132 4.29 -9.43 -8.36
CA LYS A 132 3.12 -9.17 -9.20
C LYS A 132 3.08 -7.75 -9.73
N PHE A 133 3.38 -6.79 -8.86
CA PHE A 133 3.41 -5.38 -9.24
C PHE A 133 4.58 -5.10 -10.22
N LEU A 134 5.78 -5.60 -9.93
CA LEU A 134 6.95 -5.44 -10.79
C LEU A 134 6.77 -6.11 -12.16
N ALA A 135 6.21 -7.32 -12.19
CA ALA A 135 5.86 -8.00 -13.45
C ALA A 135 4.86 -7.19 -14.28
N SER A 136 3.85 -6.60 -13.62
CA SER A 136 2.87 -5.73 -14.28
C SER A 136 3.52 -4.45 -14.82
N CYS A 137 4.44 -3.84 -14.07
CA CYS A 137 5.24 -2.72 -14.57
C CYS A 137 6.05 -3.12 -15.81
N GLY A 138 6.66 -4.31 -15.79
CA GLY A 138 7.41 -4.84 -16.94
C GLY A 138 6.57 -4.97 -18.20
N ALA A 139 5.34 -5.49 -18.07
CA ALA A 139 4.42 -5.60 -19.19
C ALA A 139 3.99 -4.25 -19.76
N LEU A 140 4.01 -3.18 -18.95
CA LEU A 140 3.65 -1.82 -19.37
C LEU A 140 4.81 -1.03 -19.98
N THR A 141 6.05 -1.48 -19.80
CA THR A 141 7.24 -0.83 -20.41
C THR A 141 7.46 -1.16 -21.89
N GLY A 142 6.57 -1.98 -22.47
CA GLY A 142 6.57 -2.27 -23.92
C GLY A 142 7.82 -3.00 -24.43
N GLY A 143 8.52 -3.76 -23.57
CA GLY A 143 9.72 -4.51 -23.94
C GLY A 143 11.01 -3.66 -24.00
N ASN A 144 10.99 -2.46 -23.45
CA ASN A 144 12.18 -1.62 -23.33
C ASN A 144 12.93 -1.99 -22.04
N ASP A 145 14.00 -2.79 -22.17
CA ASP A 145 14.77 -3.31 -21.03
C ASP A 145 15.38 -2.20 -20.15
N MET A 146 15.78 -1.09 -20.73
CA MET A 146 16.32 0.03 -19.98
C MET A 146 15.24 0.68 -19.12
N LEU A 147 14.07 0.94 -19.70
CA LEU A 147 12.93 1.53 -18.98
C LEU A 147 12.44 0.58 -17.87
N TYR A 148 12.35 -0.72 -18.16
CA TYR A 148 11.99 -1.74 -17.18
C TYR A 148 12.95 -1.74 -15.99
N SER A 149 14.27 -1.73 -16.25
CA SER A 149 15.28 -1.73 -15.19
C SER A 149 15.19 -0.48 -14.31
N VAL A 150 14.97 0.69 -14.90
CA VAL A 150 14.81 1.96 -14.16
C VAL A 150 13.53 1.94 -13.32
N VAL A 151 12.40 1.55 -13.89
CA VAL A 151 11.11 1.49 -13.17
C VAL A 151 11.18 0.48 -12.02
N THR A 152 11.72 -0.70 -12.26
CA THR A 152 11.89 -1.75 -11.25
C THR A 152 12.77 -1.27 -10.09
N LEU A 153 13.89 -0.61 -10.39
CA LEU A 153 14.77 -0.06 -9.37
C LEU A 153 14.06 1.02 -8.54
N LEU A 154 13.44 2.00 -9.19
CA LEU A 154 12.71 3.08 -8.52
C LEU A 154 11.60 2.54 -7.61
N VAL A 155 10.78 1.65 -8.14
CA VAL A 155 9.68 1.04 -7.40
C VAL A 155 10.20 0.22 -6.22
N SER A 156 11.22 -0.61 -6.41
CA SER A 156 11.79 -1.44 -5.33
C SER A 156 12.39 -0.59 -4.21
N VAL A 157 13.09 0.49 -4.55
CA VAL A 157 13.61 1.44 -3.57
C VAL A 157 12.48 2.15 -2.83
N CYS A 158 11.45 2.62 -3.53
CA CYS A 158 10.27 3.23 -2.91
C CYS A 158 9.58 2.26 -1.95
N PHE A 159 9.37 1.01 -2.33
CA PHE A 159 8.76 -0.01 -1.46
C PHE A 159 9.61 -0.30 -0.22
N GLY A 160 10.93 -0.41 -0.38
CA GLY A 160 11.86 -0.60 0.74
C GLY A 160 11.80 0.56 1.74
N LEU A 161 11.81 1.79 1.24
CA LEU A 161 11.67 2.99 2.07
C LEU A 161 10.30 3.08 2.74
N PHE A 162 9.21 2.71 2.03
CA PHE A 162 7.88 2.63 2.59
C PHE A 162 7.81 1.65 3.76
N ALA A 163 8.29 0.43 3.56
CA ALA A 163 8.32 -0.59 4.60
C ALA A 163 9.12 -0.10 5.82
N PHE A 164 10.28 0.48 5.60
CA PHE A 164 11.12 1.03 6.67
C PHE A 164 10.42 2.15 7.45
N THR A 165 9.80 3.10 6.75
CA THR A 165 9.10 4.23 7.40
C THR A 165 7.83 3.80 8.12
N CYS A 166 7.11 2.78 7.62
CA CYS A 166 5.99 2.17 8.35
C CYS A 166 6.45 1.54 9.67
N LEU A 167 7.55 0.79 9.67
CA LEU A 167 8.11 0.22 10.89
C LEU A 167 8.47 1.29 11.92
N LEU A 168 9.11 2.38 11.48
CA LEU A 168 9.41 3.52 12.35
C LEU A 168 8.15 4.17 12.92
N GLY A 169 7.10 4.32 12.09
CA GLY A 169 5.80 4.83 12.51
C GLY A 169 5.17 3.99 13.60
N PHE A 170 5.07 2.69 13.40
CA PHE A 170 4.51 1.76 14.40
C PHE A 170 5.31 1.73 15.70
N MET A 171 6.64 1.81 15.63
CA MET A 171 7.46 1.93 16.85
C MET A 171 7.16 3.22 17.59
N SER A 172 7.04 4.35 16.90
CA SER A 172 6.69 5.64 17.50
C SER A 172 5.30 5.62 18.15
N PHE A 173 4.30 5.02 17.50
CA PHE A 173 2.97 4.86 18.08
C PHE A 173 2.97 4.00 19.33
N THR A 174 3.74 2.91 19.31
CA THR A 174 3.89 2.03 20.48
C THR A 174 4.55 2.78 21.64
N GLU A 175 5.56 3.61 21.36
CA GLU A 175 6.20 4.44 22.39
C GLU A 175 5.25 5.49 22.97
N MET A 176 4.43 6.15 22.15
CA MET A 176 3.43 7.09 22.62
C MET A 176 2.44 6.43 23.59
N CYS A 177 1.97 5.23 23.24
CA CYS A 177 1.10 4.43 24.11
C CYS A 177 1.82 4.00 25.40
N ALA A 178 3.06 3.52 25.30
CA ALA A 178 3.85 3.09 26.44
C ALA A 178 4.12 4.23 27.43
N ASN A 179 4.47 5.42 26.92
CA ASN A 179 4.67 6.63 27.74
C ASN A 179 3.42 7.05 28.51
N ARG A 180 2.24 6.76 27.97
CA ARG A 180 0.97 7.04 28.65
C ARG A 180 0.72 6.13 29.85
N ILE A 181 1.27 4.91 29.82
CA ILE A 181 1.16 3.92 30.90
C ILE A 181 2.24 4.17 31.95
N SER A 182 3.49 4.32 31.52
CA SER A 182 4.62 4.57 32.42
C SER A 182 5.75 5.32 31.73
N SER A 183 6.18 6.42 32.32
CA SER A 183 7.32 7.25 31.84
C SER A 183 8.69 6.69 32.25
N LYS A 184 8.76 5.47 32.82
CA LYS A 184 10.05 4.87 33.24
C LYS A 184 10.82 4.41 32.00
N ALA A 185 12.07 4.86 31.84
CA ALA A 185 12.94 4.51 30.73
C ALA A 185 13.10 2.98 30.57
N SER A 186 13.20 2.24 31.67
CA SER A 186 13.30 0.77 31.62
C SER A 186 12.06 0.11 31.00
N PHE A 187 10.85 0.64 31.28
CA PHE A 187 9.62 0.14 30.71
C PHE A 187 9.54 0.40 29.21
N ILE A 188 9.90 1.62 28.80
CA ILE A 188 9.90 2.00 27.37
C ILE A 188 10.90 1.14 26.59
N ASN A 189 12.12 0.93 27.14
CA ASN A 189 13.13 0.09 26.50
C ASN A 189 12.67 -1.39 26.40
N ALA A 190 12.00 -1.91 27.43
CA ALA A 190 11.43 -3.26 27.39
C ALA A 190 10.39 -3.39 26.25
N ILE A 191 9.51 -2.40 26.08
CA ILE A 191 8.52 -2.37 25.00
C ILE A 191 9.21 -2.30 23.63
N ARG A 192 10.26 -1.48 23.46
CA ARG A 192 11.03 -1.42 22.22
C ARG A 192 11.64 -2.78 21.84
N VAL A 193 12.25 -3.46 22.81
CA VAL A 193 12.81 -4.81 22.59
C VAL A 193 11.72 -5.80 22.23
N LEU A 194 10.59 -5.76 22.92
CA LEU A 194 9.44 -6.63 22.60
C LEU A 194 8.94 -6.40 21.17
N CYS A 195 8.80 -5.15 20.74
CA CYS A 195 8.41 -4.83 19.36
C CYS A 195 9.40 -5.39 18.34
N LEU A 196 10.71 -5.25 18.58
CA LEU A 196 11.74 -5.80 17.70
C LEU A 196 11.64 -7.33 17.60
N ILE A 197 11.39 -8.02 18.72
CA ILE A 197 11.19 -9.48 18.74
C ILE A 197 9.96 -9.87 17.92
N VAL A 198 8.83 -9.17 18.11
CA VAL A 198 7.58 -9.46 17.39
C VAL A 198 7.75 -9.22 15.88
N ILE A 199 8.41 -8.13 15.48
CA ILE A 199 8.71 -7.84 14.07
C ILE A 199 9.59 -8.93 13.48
N SER A 200 10.66 -9.31 14.18
CA SER A 200 11.57 -10.37 13.72
C SER A 200 10.87 -11.72 13.58
N PHE A 201 9.99 -12.04 14.52
CA PHE A 201 9.18 -13.25 14.47
C PHE A 201 8.21 -13.23 13.27
N GLY A 202 7.53 -12.09 13.03
CA GLY A 202 6.63 -11.92 11.88
C GLY A 202 7.35 -12.11 10.54
N VAL A 203 8.59 -11.62 10.42
CA VAL A 203 9.42 -11.82 9.21
C VAL A 203 9.78 -13.30 9.01
N ILE A 204 10.12 -14.01 10.08
CA ILE A 204 10.51 -15.44 10.00
C ILE A 204 9.30 -16.32 9.66
N THR A 205 8.12 -16.00 10.19
CA THR A 205 6.91 -16.80 10.00
C THR A 205 6.13 -16.46 8.73
N ASN A 206 6.57 -15.47 7.95
CA ASN A 206 5.87 -14.99 6.74
C ASN A 206 4.40 -14.57 6.99
N ILE A 207 4.13 -14.05 8.19
CA ILE A 207 2.80 -13.55 8.56
C ILE A 207 2.64 -12.10 8.12
#